data_e3bfdaf71c1a562f295069120d9918aa
#
_entry.id   e3bfdaf71c1a562f295069120d9918aa
#
_cell.length_a   1.000
_cell.length_b   1.000
_cell.length_c   1.000
_cell.angle_alpha   90.00
_cell.angle_beta   90.00
_cell.angle_gamma   90.00
#
_symmetry.space_group_name_H-M   'P 1'
#
loop_
_entity.id
_entity.type
_entity.pdbx_description
1 polymer ?
#
loop_
_entity_poly.entity_id
_entity_poly.type
_entity_poly.pdbx_seq_one_letter_code
_entity_poly.pdbx_strand_id
1 'polypeptide(L)'
;GRTLPDLDPNYYGLSEPDMETLFDSGSIYGKDRLPLKEIINTLDEIYCSNIGTEYMHIFDTDIKRWIKHRLENAKPTADITDKKRVWLLQQLIAAEGIEKYLHRNFVGQKRFSLEGGECLIPILDELIQRSGRYDSKELVIGMAHRGRLNVLINILGKNPAQLFSEFKGTAKDSSLLSGDVKYHQGFSSNVETENGQAHVTLAFNPSHLEIINPVVEGTVKARQDRYGKNSANTVIPILIHGDAAFAGQGIVMETLNMAQTRAFATGGTIHIVINNQIGFTTSNPFDARSTLYCTDVANMIQAPVFHVNGDDPEAVLFVTQMAIDYRAKFNKDVVIDLICYRRRGHNEADEPATTQPMMYKKINALTTTCQQYGENLVQKNILTEAQVQDMNQAYQDLLDAGENVSRPILDKGYSYSKLWDKFINKDWRTEHDTRVPLERLRFCNTQSQRLPAGFELHPRVAKIMENRRKMAAGAMPLDWGFAENMAYATLLMDQYNVRLVGQDVGRGTFFHRHIILHNQLNGDAYIPIKH
;
A
#
# COMPACT_ATOMS: atom_id res chain seq x y z
N GLY A 1 -1.86 30.78 -9.00
CA GLY A 1 -1.22 29.68 -9.71
C GLY A 1 0.09 30.16 -10.36
N ARG A 2 1.01 29.25 -10.57
CA ARG A 2 2.26 29.54 -11.27
C ARG A 2 1.94 29.56 -12.77
N THR A 3 2.14 30.69 -13.44
CA THR A 3 1.99 30.78 -14.89
C THR A 3 3.21 30.14 -15.55
N LEU A 4 3.02 29.14 -16.38
CA LEU A 4 4.08 28.50 -17.16
C LEU A 4 4.02 29.09 -18.58
N PRO A 5 5.09 29.78 -19.05
CA PRO A 5 5.06 30.43 -20.36
C PRO A 5 4.82 29.46 -21.52
N ASP A 6 5.29 28.23 -21.39
CA ASP A 6 5.17 27.16 -22.38
C ASP A 6 3.78 26.49 -22.43
N LEU A 7 2.86 26.89 -21.57
CA LEU A 7 1.42 26.56 -21.69
C LEU A 7 0.61 27.68 -22.36
N ASP A 8 1.21 28.83 -22.65
CA ASP A 8 0.56 29.93 -23.35
C ASP A 8 0.66 29.72 -24.88
N PRO A 9 -0.46 29.63 -25.61
CA PRO A 9 -0.45 29.52 -27.07
C PRO A 9 0.38 30.60 -27.79
N ASN A 10 0.44 31.82 -27.26
CA ASN A 10 1.24 32.88 -27.79
C ASN A 10 2.74 32.57 -27.82
N TYR A 11 3.22 31.75 -26.88
CA TYR A 11 4.61 31.30 -26.85
C TYR A 11 5.00 30.53 -28.13
N TYR A 12 4.03 29.85 -28.72
CA TYR A 12 4.15 29.07 -29.98
C TYR A 12 3.73 29.89 -31.23
N GLY A 13 3.48 31.17 -31.10
CA GLY A 13 3.03 32.03 -32.20
C GLY A 13 1.57 31.82 -32.60
N LEU A 14 0.77 31.13 -31.76
CA LEU A 14 -0.67 30.94 -31.95
C LEU A 14 -1.40 32.14 -31.32
N SER A 15 -2.37 32.68 -32.04
CA SER A 15 -3.08 33.91 -31.67
C SER A 15 -4.60 33.72 -31.70
N GLU A 16 -5.38 34.73 -31.29
CA GLU A 16 -6.86 34.64 -31.29
C GLU A 16 -7.48 34.15 -32.62
N PRO A 17 -7.01 34.61 -33.82
CA PRO A 17 -7.52 34.05 -35.07
C PRO A 17 -7.32 32.55 -35.27
N ASP A 18 -6.31 31.96 -34.62
CA ASP A 18 -5.98 30.53 -34.74
C ASP A 18 -6.89 29.66 -33.90
N MET A 19 -7.62 30.23 -32.92
CA MET A 19 -8.44 29.50 -31.97
C MET A 19 -9.58 28.70 -32.61
N GLU A 20 -10.12 29.19 -33.70
CA GLU A 20 -11.20 28.51 -34.46
C GLU A 20 -10.67 27.62 -35.58
N THR A 21 -9.34 27.59 -35.78
CA THR A 21 -8.70 26.75 -36.81
C THR A 21 -8.74 25.27 -36.37
N LEU A 22 -9.11 24.41 -37.32
CA LEU A 22 -9.20 22.96 -37.10
C LEU A 22 -7.82 22.32 -37.16
N PHE A 23 -7.41 21.73 -36.06
CA PHE A 23 -6.20 20.92 -35.94
C PHE A 23 -6.55 19.44 -35.74
N ASP A 24 -5.58 18.56 -36.04
CA ASP A 24 -5.66 17.17 -35.68
C ASP A 24 -5.69 17.06 -34.14
N SER A 25 -6.70 16.39 -33.61
CA SER A 25 -6.88 16.24 -32.17
C SER A 25 -5.98 15.17 -31.54
N GLY A 26 -5.21 14.46 -32.35
CA GLY A 26 -4.29 13.42 -31.89
C GLY A 26 -5.01 12.27 -31.21
N SER A 27 -4.78 12.10 -29.90
CA SER A 27 -5.38 11.03 -29.09
C SER A 27 -6.65 11.44 -28.33
N ILE A 28 -7.10 12.70 -28.46
CA ILE A 28 -8.29 13.18 -27.77
C ILE A 28 -9.57 12.54 -28.34
N TYR A 29 -10.42 12.07 -27.45
CA TYR A 29 -11.59 11.25 -27.75
C TYR A 29 -12.59 11.89 -28.72
N GLY A 30 -12.98 11.13 -29.72
CA GLY A 30 -14.27 11.25 -30.41
C GLY A 30 -14.29 12.13 -31.67
N LYS A 31 -13.19 12.81 -32.03
CA LYS A 31 -13.16 13.62 -33.27
C LYS A 31 -11.74 13.68 -33.83
N ASP A 32 -11.57 13.45 -35.12
CA ASP A 32 -10.27 13.50 -35.80
C ASP A 32 -9.70 14.93 -35.85
N ARG A 33 -10.55 15.95 -35.89
CA ARG A 33 -10.14 17.35 -35.92
C ARG A 33 -11.04 18.20 -35.04
N LEU A 34 -10.42 19.07 -34.25
CA LEU A 34 -11.10 20.02 -33.35
C LEU A 34 -10.56 21.43 -33.54
N PRO A 35 -11.35 22.48 -33.26
CA PRO A 35 -10.84 23.84 -33.11
C PRO A 35 -9.75 23.88 -32.00
N LEU A 36 -8.72 24.68 -32.21
CA LEU A 36 -7.63 24.81 -31.21
C LEU A 36 -8.15 25.11 -29.82
N LYS A 37 -9.14 26.00 -29.71
CA LYS A 37 -9.78 26.34 -28.44
C LYS A 37 -10.40 25.12 -27.73
N GLU A 38 -11.07 24.23 -28.48
CA GLU A 38 -11.62 22.99 -27.90
C GLU A 38 -10.51 22.04 -27.44
N ILE A 39 -9.40 21.95 -28.21
CA ILE A 39 -8.23 21.13 -27.83
C ILE A 39 -7.63 21.66 -26.52
N ILE A 40 -7.38 22.97 -26.44
CA ILE A 40 -6.81 23.59 -25.23
C ILE A 40 -7.72 23.37 -24.02
N ASN A 41 -9.01 23.66 -24.14
CA ASN A 41 -9.97 23.48 -23.06
C ASN A 41 -10.03 22.01 -22.59
N THR A 42 -10.00 21.06 -23.52
CA THR A 42 -10.01 19.64 -23.18
C THR A 42 -8.73 19.21 -22.44
N LEU A 43 -7.57 19.68 -22.91
CA LEU A 43 -6.29 19.38 -22.24
C LEU A 43 -6.20 20.05 -20.87
N ASP A 44 -6.71 21.27 -20.74
CA ASP A 44 -6.78 21.99 -19.47
C ASP A 44 -7.67 21.25 -18.46
N GLU A 45 -8.85 20.79 -18.90
CA GLU A 45 -9.76 19.98 -18.08
C GLU A 45 -9.10 18.67 -17.63
N ILE A 46 -8.33 18.00 -18.49
CA ILE A 46 -7.70 16.70 -18.18
C ILE A 46 -6.47 16.86 -17.31
N TYR A 47 -5.57 17.81 -17.63
CA TYR A 47 -4.23 17.87 -17.06
C TYR A 47 -4.00 19.03 -16.08
N CYS A 48 -4.88 20.05 -16.06
CA CYS A 48 -4.68 21.26 -15.26
C CYS A 48 -5.79 21.50 -14.21
N SER A 49 -6.75 20.55 -14.06
CA SER A 49 -7.85 20.67 -13.11
C SER A 49 -7.50 20.02 -11.74
N ASN A 50 -8.28 19.04 -11.29
CA ASN A 50 -8.12 18.40 -9.99
C ASN A 50 -7.24 17.14 -10.00
N ILE A 51 -6.71 16.75 -11.19
CA ILE A 51 -5.82 15.61 -11.39
C ILE A 51 -4.55 16.08 -12.07
N GLY A 52 -3.40 15.80 -11.43
CA GLY A 52 -2.09 15.89 -12.06
C GLY A 52 -1.52 14.50 -12.27
N THR A 53 -0.77 14.30 -13.35
CA THR A 53 -0.25 12.96 -13.67
C THR A 53 1.21 13.00 -14.10
N GLU A 54 2.06 12.27 -13.38
CA GLU A 54 3.46 12.07 -13.74
C GLU A 54 3.65 10.68 -14.34
N TYR A 55 3.94 10.59 -15.65
CA TYR A 55 4.19 9.33 -16.35
C TYR A 55 5.18 9.45 -17.50
N MET A 56 5.61 10.64 -17.85
CA MET A 56 6.51 10.87 -18.99
C MET A 56 7.93 10.32 -18.75
N HIS A 57 8.32 10.14 -17.48
CA HIS A 57 9.58 9.52 -17.07
C HIS A 57 9.61 7.99 -17.29
N ILE A 58 8.49 7.36 -17.58
CA ILE A 58 8.39 5.93 -17.85
C ILE A 58 8.98 5.63 -19.24
N PHE A 59 9.90 4.68 -19.36
CA PHE A 59 10.51 4.34 -20.66
C PHE A 59 9.62 3.46 -21.52
N ASP A 60 8.80 2.61 -20.90
CA ASP A 60 7.89 1.71 -21.59
C ASP A 60 6.79 2.50 -22.34
N THR A 61 6.81 2.42 -23.67
CA THR A 61 5.89 3.16 -24.54
C THR A 61 4.45 2.67 -24.42
N ASP A 62 4.23 1.38 -24.20
CA ASP A 62 2.88 0.81 -24.09
C ASP A 62 2.21 1.24 -22.78
N ILE A 63 3.00 1.35 -21.71
CA ILE A 63 2.54 1.91 -20.44
C ILE A 63 2.14 3.38 -20.63
N LYS A 64 3.00 4.21 -21.25
CA LYS A 64 2.68 5.62 -21.51
C LYS A 64 1.42 5.79 -22.36
N ARG A 65 1.30 5.00 -23.43
CA ARG A 65 0.11 5.02 -24.29
C ARG A 65 -1.16 4.64 -23.55
N TRP A 66 -1.07 3.62 -22.69
CA TRP A 66 -2.22 3.19 -21.90
C TRP A 66 -2.67 4.27 -20.92
N ILE A 67 -1.74 4.89 -20.20
CA ILE A 67 -2.04 5.98 -19.25
C ILE A 67 -2.68 7.15 -20.01
N LYS A 68 -2.04 7.62 -21.09
CA LYS A 68 -2.53 8.70 -21.94
C LYS A 68 -3.95 8.40 -22.45
N HIS A 69 -4.16 7.21 -22.99
CA HIS A 69 -5.46 6.79 -23.50
C HIS A 69 -6.54 6.80 -22.41
N ARG A 70 -6.22 6.35 -21.20
CA ARG A 70 -7.16 6.36 -20.07
C ARG A 70 -7.53 7.78 -19.63
N LEU A 71 -6.57 8.70 -19.61
CA LEU A 71 -6.80 10.10 -19.24
C LEU A 71 -7.59 10.85 -20.31
N GLU A 72 -7.23 10.70 -21.58
CA GLU A 72 -7.79 11.48 -22.67
C GLU A 72 -9.10 10.92 -23.24
N ASN A 73 -9.40 9.65 -22.98
CA ASN A 73 -10.65 9.00 -23.44
C ASN A 73 -11.70 8.79 -22.35
N ALA A 74 -11.37 9.01 -21.09
CA ALA A 74 -12.35 9.03 -20.02
C ALA A 74 -12.59 10.49 -19.62
N LYS A 75 -13.82 10.96 -19.71
CA LYS A 75 -14.17 12.17 -18.95
C LYS A 75 -14.19 11.76 -17.48
N PRO A 76 -13.27 12.25 -16.62
CA PRO A 76 -13.08 11.72 -15.28
C PRO A 76 -14.35 11.67 -14.41
N THR A 77 -15.32 12.51 -14.73
CA THR A 77 -16.55 12.64 -13.93
C THR A 77 -17.84 12.33 -14.70
N ALA A 78 -17.78 12.17 -16.05
CA ALA A 78 -18.99 12.05 -16.86
C ALA A 78 -19.71 10.70 -16.73
N ASP A 79 -18.97 9.63 -16.42
CA ASP A 79 -19.51 8.26 -16.38
C ASP A 79 -19.89 7.79 -14.96
N ILE A 80 -19.86 8.69 -13.98
CA ILE A 80 -20.22 8.35 -12.61
C ILE A 80 -21.74 8.41 -12.46
N THR A 81 -22.35 7.28 -12.13
CA THR A 81 -23.79 7.19 -11.89
C THR A 81 -24.21 7.90 -10.60
N ASP A 82 -25.45 8.39 -10.52
CA ASP A 82 -25.97 9.02 -9.30
C ASP A 82 -25.91 8.07 -8.10
N LYS A 83 -26.15 6.78 -8.31
CA LYS A 83 -25.97 5.76 -7.27
C LYS A 83 -24.54 5.76 -6.72
N LYS A 84 -23.54 5.90 -7.59
CA LYS A 84 -22.12 5.93 -7.17
C LYS A 84 -21.77 7.24 -6.47
N ARG A 85 -22.40 8.36 -6.87
CA ARG A 85 -22.27 9.66 -6.19
C ARG A 85 -22.84 9.61 -4.77
N VAL A 86 -24.04 9.03 -4.61
CA VAL A 86 -24.64 8.82 -3.28
C VAL A 86 -23.75 7.92 -2.42
N TRP A 87 -23.20 6.85 -2.98
CA TRP A 87 -22.23 6.00 -2.27
C TRP A 87 -20.97 6.76 -1.83
N LEU A 88 -20.40 7.63 -2.69
CA LEU A 88 -19.27 8.48 -2.30
C LEU A 88 -19.62 9.34 -1.09
N LEU A 89 -20.80 9.98 -1.09
CA LEU A 89 -21.24 10.77 0.06
C LEU A 89 -21.39 9.92 1.32
N GLN A 90 -21.92 8.70 1.21
CA GLN A 90 -22.01 7.76 2.35
C GLN A 90 -20.64 7.45 2.95
N GLN A 91 -19.62 7.22 2.10
CA GLN A 91 -18.25 6.97 2.56
C GLN A 91 -17.65 8.21 3.25
N LEU A 92 -17.90 9.41 2.74
CA LEU A 92 -17.45 10.66 3.35
C LEU A 92 -18.14 10.93 4.69
N ILE A 93 -19.45 10.69 4.78
CA ILE A 93 -20.22 10.76 6.04
C ILE A 93 -19.64 9.79 7.07
N ALA A 94 -19.30 8.59 6.67
CA ALA A 94 -18.71 7.60 7.55
C ALA A 94 -17.30 8.03 8.02
N ALA A 95 -16.47 8.51 7.10
CA ALA A 95 -15.13 8.99 7.42
C ALA A 95 -15.14 10.17 8.38
N GLU A 96 -15.95 11.18 8.11
CA GLU A 96 -16.07 12.37 8.96
C GLU A 96 -16.82 12.06 10.28
N GLY A 97 -17.83 11.22 10.22
CA GLY A 97 -18.71 10.90 11.34
C GLY A 97 -17.98 10.27 12.53
N ILE A 98 -17.13 9.28 12.27
CA ILE A 98 -16.32 8.64 13.33
C ILE A 98 -15.32 9.63 13.94
N GLU A 99 -14.72 10.52 13.16
CA GLU A 99 -13.78 11.51 13.66
C GLU A 99 -14.49 12.53 14.58
N LYS A 100 -15.66 13.02 14.18
CA LYS A 100 -16.49 13.90 15.00
C LYS A 100 -16.95 13.20 16.27
N TYR A 101 -17.35 11.93 16.18
CA TYR A 101 -17.75 11.11 17.32
C TYR A 101 -16.63 10.97 18.36
N LEU A 102 -15.44 10.60 17.90
CA LEU A 102 -14.27 10.46 18.76
C LEU A 102 -13.83 11.80 19.37
N HIS A 103 -13.91 12.88 18.60
CA HIS A 103 -13.57 14.21 19.09
C HIS A 103 -14.52 14.67 20.22
N ARG A 104 -15.82 14.44 20.06
CA ARG A 104 -16.84 14.82 21.04
C ARG A 104 -16.75 13.99 22.32
N ASN A 105 -16.54 12.68 22.21
CA ASN A 105 -16.64 11.76 23.34
C ASN A 105 -15.30 11.48 24.04
N PHE A 106 -14.16 11.72 23.38
CA PHE A 106 -12.81 11.39 23.88
C PHE A 106 -11.83 12.54 23.65
N VAL A 107 -12.17 13.70 24.19
CA VAL A 107 -11.42 14.96 24.01
C VAL A 107 -9.96 14.79 24.42
N GLY A 108 -9.03 15.28 23.60
CA GLY A 108 -7.59 15.30 23.86
C GLY A 108 -6.88 13.94 23.79
N GLN A 109 -7.60 12.84 23.62
CA GLN A 109 -6.95 11.54 23.44
C GLN A 109 -6.37 11.38 22.04
N LYS A 110 -5.11 10.93 21.96
CA LYS A 110 -4.42 10.71 20.68
C LYS A 110 -5.12 9.65 19.84
N ARG A 111 -5.44 10.00 18.60
CA ARG A 111 -6.05 9.12 17.60
C ARG A 111 -5.51 9.33 16.18
N PHE A 112 -4.74 10.40 15.95
CA PHE A 112 -4.23 10.81 14.64
C PHE A 112 -5.34 10.94 13.60
N SER A 113 -6.21 11.93 13.81
CA SER A 113 -7.41 12.17 13.02
C SER A 113 -7.17 12.21 11.51
N LEU A 114 -8.11 11.63 10.76
CA LEU A 114 -8.15 11.68 9.30
C LEU A 114 -8.78 12.98 8.77
N GLU A 115 -9.35 13.83 9.62
CA GLU A 115 -10.05 15.05 9.19
C GLU A 115 -9.22 15.90 8.22
N GLY A 116 -9.76 16.15 7.05
CA GLY A 116 -9.12 16.78 5.90
C GLY A 116 -8.59 15.80 4.84
N GLY A 117 -8.55 14.50 5.12
CA GLY A 117 -8.16 13.43 4.20
C GLY A 117 -9.21 12.32 4.09
N GLU A 118 -10.49 12.66 4.27
CA GLU A 118 -11.63 11.74 4.34
C GLU A 118 -11.73 10.83 3.11
N CYS A 119 -11.27 11.29 1.96
CA CYS A 119 -11.27 10.52 0.71
C CYS A 119 -10.43 9.24 0.74
N LEU A 120 -9.58 9.04 1.77
CA LEU A 120 -8.91 7.75 1.98
C LEU A 120 -9.91 6.59 2.11
N ILE A 121 -11.07 6.82 2.73
CA ILE A 121 -12.07 5.77 2.97
C ILE A 121 -12.72 5.31 1.66
N PRO A 122 -13.27 6.18 0.78
CA PRO A 122 -13.74 5.74 -0.53
C PRO A 122 -12.64 5.16 -1.42
N ILE A 123 -11.38 5.61 -1.33
CA ILE A 123 -10.25 4.98 -2.04
C ILE A 123 -10.13 3.50 -1.64
N LEU A 124 -10.05 3.21 -0.35
CA LEU A 124 -9.86 1.84 0.13
C LEU A 124 -11.05 0.94 -0.20
N ASP A 125 -12.27 1.43 -0.02
CA ASP A 125 -13.46 0.65 -0.37
C ASP A 125 -13.51 0.35 -1.87
N GLU A 126 -13.23 1.34 -2.74
CA GLU A 126 -13.18 1.13 -4.21
C GLU A 126 -12.09 0.13 -4.60
N LEU A 127 -10.89 0.22 -4.02
CA LEU A 127 -9.80 -0.74 -4.28
C LEU A 127 -10.23 -2.16 -3.92
N ILE A 128 -10.87 -2.34 -2.76
CA ILE A 128 -11.35 -3.63 -2.31
C ILE A 128 -12.45 -4.16 -3.25
N GLN A 129 -13.45 -3.34 -3.55
CA GLN A 129 -14.56 -3.76 -4.41
C GLN A 129 -14.07 -4.12 -5.82
N ARG A 130 -13.27 -3.24 -6.42
CA ARG A 130 -12.77 -3.43 -7.78
C ARG A 130 -11.75 -4.55 -7.91
N SER A 131 -11.04 -4.91 -6.83
CA SER A 131 -10.12 -6.05 -6.81
C SER A 131 -10.80 -7.37 -7.20
N GLY A 132 -12.10 -7.49 -6.92
CA GLY A 132 -12.91 -8.64 -7.32
C GLY A 132 -12.95 -8.86 -8.83
N ARG A 133 -12.77 -7.81 -9.65
CA ARG A 133 -12.69 -7.94 -11.13
C ARG A 133 -11.44 -8.68 -11.61
N TYR A 134 -10.43 -8.76 -10.76
CA TYR A 134 -9.15 -9.41 -11.03
C TYR A 134 -8.97 -10.72 -10.26
N ASP A 135 -10.06 -11.29 -9.75
CA ASP A 135 -10.07 -12.52 -8.94
C ASP A 135 -9.20 -12.44 -7.69
N SER A 136 -9.01 -11.25 -7.15
CA SER A 136 -8.23 -11.07 -5.93
C SER A 136 -8.92 -11.75 -4.74
N LYS A 137 -8.14 -12.51 -3.98
CA LYS A 137 -8.61 -13.26 -2.80
C LYS A 137 -8.21 -12.59 -1.50
N GLU A 138 -7.11 -11.84 -1.54
CA GLU A 138 -6.56 -11.20 -0.36
C GLU A 138 -6.01 -9.82 -0.68
N LEU A 139 -6.21 -8.88 0.26
CA LEU A 139 -5.55 -7.57 0.24
C LEU A 139 -4.83 -7.38 1.58
N VAL A 140 -3.58 -6.94 1.53
CA VAL A 140 -2.77 -6.67 2.73
C VAL A 140 -2.43 -5.20 2.76
N ILE A 141 -2.88 -4.52 3.81
CA ILE A 141 -2.72 -3.08 3.99
C ILE A 141 -1.66 -2.81 5.04
N GLY A 142 -0.68 -1.99 4.71
CA GLY A 142 0.24 -1.35 5.64
C GLY A 142 -0.03 0.14 5.70
N MET A 143 -0.08 0.72 6.90
CA MET A 143 -0.31 2.16 7.04
C MET A 143 0.27 2.72 8.33
N ALA A 144 0.60 4.01 8.31
CA ALA A 144 0.94 4.80 9.47
C ALA A 144 -0.30 5.04 10.38
N HIS A 145 -0.15 5.92 11.38
CA HIS A 145 -1.19 6.15 12.39
C HIS A 145 -2.39 6.94 11.88
N ARG A 146 -2.17 7.93 10.96
CA ARG A 146 -3.22 8.84 10.51
C ARG A 146 -4.34 8.12 9.80
N GLY A 147 -5.56 8.27 10.33
CA GLY A 147 -6.75 7.62 9.80
C GLY A 147 -6.88 6.13 10.13
N ARG A 148 -5.93 5.54 10.88
CA ARG A 148 -5.94 4.10 11.14
C ARG A 148 -7.19 3.62 11.87
N LEU A 149 -7.66 4.37 12.87
CA LEU A 149 -8.89 4.02 13.59
C LEU A 149 -10.12 4.10 12.68
N ASN A 150 -10.13 5.06 11.77
CA ASN A 150 -11.16 5.21 10.76
C ASN A 150 -11.20 3.99 9.81
N VAL A 151 -10.04 3.55 9.33
CA VAL A 151 -9.91 2.35 8.49
C VAL A 151 -10.35 1.09 9.25
N LEU A 152 -9.97 0.94 10.52
CA LEU A 152 -10.40 -0.19 11.36
C LEU A 152 -11.92 -0.30 11.44
N ILE A 153 -12.61 0.82 11.62
CA ILE A 153 -14.07 0.87 11.81
C ILE A 153 -14.79 0.79 10.46
N ASN A 154 -14.49 1.68 9.52
CA ASN A 154 -15.27 1.86 8.30
C ASN A 154 -14.92 0.87 7.17
N ILE A 155 -13.69 0.36 7.15
CA ILE A 155 -13.23 -0.55 6.09
C ILE A 155 -13.19 -2.01 6.59
N LEU A 156 -12.59 -2.23 7.74
CA LEU A 156 -12.37 -3.60 8.25
C LEU A 156 -13.48 -4.10 9.17
N GLY A 157 -14.37 -3.21 9.61
CA GLY A 157 -15.52 -3.55 10.44
C GLY A 157 -15.16 -4.00 11.85
N LYS A 158 -14.08 -3.46 12.42
CA LYS A 158 -13.84 -3.58 13.85
C LYS A 158 -15.05 -2.97 14.59
N ASN A 159 -15.57 -3.69 15.59
CA ASN A 159 -16.74 -3.23 16.32
C ASN A 159 -16.45 -1.90 17.05
N PRO A 160 -17.26 -0.84 16.83
CA PRO A 160 -17.06 0.46 17.47
C PRO A 160 -17.06 0.38 19.00
N ALA A 161 -17.94 -0.44 19.61
CA ALA A 161 -18.01 -0.57 21.07
C ALA A 161 -16.69 -1.13 21.65
N GLN A 162 -16.00 -2.02 20.95
CA GLN A 162 -14.68 -2.51 21.35
C GLN A 162 -13.65 -1.38 21.35
N LEU A 163 -13.60 -0.59 20.26
CA LEU A 163 -12.70 0.56 20.18
C LEU A 163 -13.01 1.59 21.29
N PHE A 164 -14.28 1.87 21.54
CA PHE A 164 -14.68 2.84 22.59
C PHE A 164 -14.32 2.35 23.99
N SER A 165 -14.35 1.04 24.25
CA SER A 165 -13.90 0.47 25.53
C SER A 165 -12.39 0.68 25.77
N GLU A 166 -11.59 0.65 24.71
CA GLU A 166 -10.16 0.95 24.77
C GLU A 166 -9.91 2.43 25.09
N PHE A 167 -10.70 3.33 24.51
CA PHE A 167 -10.65 4.76 24.86
C PHE A 167 -11.05 5.03 26.31
N LYS A 168 -12.01 4.27 26.84
CA LYS A 168 -12.45 4.36 28.24
C LYS A 168 -11.50 3.68 29.23
N GLY A 169 -10.51 2.92 28.75
CA GLY A 169 -9.63 2.11 29.61
C GLY A 169 -10.35 0.95 30.30
N THR A 170 -11.51 0.53 29.78
CA THR A 170 -12.33 -0.57 30.32
C THR A 170 -12.17 -1.88 29.54
N ALA A 171 -11.32 -1.87 28.52
CA ALA A 171 -10.98 -3.11 27.80
C ALA A 171 -10.33 -4.10 28.76
N LYS A 172 -10.78 -5.35 28.76
CA LYS A 172 -10.20 -6.40 29.61
C LYS A 172 -8.79 -6.69 29.11
N ASP A 173 -7.79 -6.21 29.87
CA ASP A 173 -6.42 -6.64 29.70
C ASP A 173 -6.32 -8.15 29.97
N SER A 174 -5.88 -8.90 28.99
CA SER A 174 -5.41 -10.24 29.27
C SER A 174 -4.07 -10.09 29.99
N SER A 175 -3.98 -10.51 31.25
CA SER A 175 -2.79 -10.41 32.11
C SER A 175 -1.53 -11.11 31.57
N LEU A 176 -1.63 -11.71 30.40
CA LEU A 176 -0.55 -12.47 29.73
C LEU A 176 0.08 -11.74 28.52
N LEU A 177 -0.47 -10.60 28.09
CA LEU A 177 0.01 -9.88 26.92
C LEU A 177 0.41 -8.46 27.32
N SER A 178 1.55 -7.98 26.83
CA SER A 178 1.89 -6.56 26.90
C SER A 178 0.89 -5.78 26.03
N GLY A 179 0.26 -4.77 26.61
CA GLY A 179 -0.62 -3.85 25.86
C GLY A 179 0.17 -3.02 24.85
N ASP A 180 -0.49 -2.61 23.78
CA ASP A 180 0.02 -1.64 22.82
C ASP A 180 -1.02 -0.52 22.64
N VAL A 181 -0.59 0.59 22.04
CA VAL A 181 -1.48 1.73 21.79
C VAL A 181 -2.51 1.42 20.71
N LYS A 182 -3.71 1.97 20.86
CA LYS A 182 -4.86 1.69 19.98
C LYS A 182 -4.59 1.95 18.49
N TYR A 183 -3.74 2.91 18.16
CA TYR A 183 -3.40 3.26 16.79
C TYR A 183 -2.26 2.43 16.17
N HIS A 184 -1.81 1.35 16.84
CA HIS A 184 -0.92 0.33 16.28
C HIS A 184 -1.64 -0.97 15.89
N GLN A 185 -2.89 -1.12 16.31
CA GLN A 185 -3.64 -2.36 16.12
C GLN A 185 -3.79 -2.75 14.66
N GLY A 186 -3.63 -4.05 14.41
CA GLY A 186 -4.03 -4.71 13.18
C GLY A 186 -5.43 -5.31 13.30
N PHE A 187 -5.99 -5.68 12.17
CA PHE A 187 -7.29 -6.37 12.10
C PHE A 187 -7.40 -7.09 10.76
N SER A 188 -8.25 -8.10 10.69
CA SER A 188 -8.59 -8.72 9.41
C SER A 188 -10.04 -9.15 9.37
N SER A 189 -10.64 -9.10 8.19
CA SER A 189 -12.01 -9.49 7.95
C SER A 189 -12.21 -10.00 6.54
N ASN A 190 -13.30 -10.75 6.32
CA ASN A 190 -13.73 -11.13 4.98
C ASN A 190 -14.86 -10.20 4.54
N VAL A 191 -14.76 -9.66 3.36
CA VAL A 191 -15.73 -8.73 2.79
C VAL A 191 -16.20 -9.20 1.42
N GLU A 192 -17.43 -8.85 1.05
CA GLU A 192 -17.90 -9.04 -0.32
C GLU A 192 -17.22 -8.05 -1.26
N THR A 193 -16.95 -8.50 -2.49
CA THR A 193 -16.44 -7.69 -3.59
C THR A 193 -17.38 -7.78 -4.79
N GLU A 194 -17.13 -7.01 -5.84
CA GLU A 194 -17.98 -7.04 -7.04
C GLU A 194 -18.17 -8.46 -7.62
N ASN A 195 -17.16 -9.33 -7.51
CA ASN A 195 -17.18 -10.68 -8.08
C ASN A 195 -16.77 -11.77 -7.08
N GLY A 196 -17.25 -11.68 -5.86
CA GLY A 196 -16.96 -12.71 -4.85
C GLY A 196 -16.64 -12.14 -3.49
N GLN A 197 -15.59 -12.66 -2.85
CA GLN A 197 -15.15 -12.21 -1.52
C GLN A 197 -13.63 -12.06 -1.47
N ALA A 198 -13.16 -11.17 -0.64
CA ALA A 198 -11.74 -10.99 -0.34
C ALA A 198 -11.47 -10.96 1.16
N HIS A 199 -10.33 -11.50 1.57
CA HIS A 199 -9.80 -11.37 2.91
C HIS A 199 -8.93 -10.11 2.98
N VAL A 200 -9.33 -9.13 3.78
CA VAL A 200 -8.62 -7.87 3.94
C VAL A 200 -7.89 -7.87 5.28
N THR A 201 -6.60 -7.63 5.25
CA THR A 201 -5.75 -7.58 6.44
C THR A 201 -5.10 -6.21 6.56
N LEU A 202 -5.28 -5.55 7.71
CA LEU A 202 -4.45 -4.41 8.12
C LEU A 202 -3.35 -4.94 9.05
N ALA A 203 -2.10 -4.83 8.62
CA ALA A 203 -0.97 -5.26 9.42
C ALA A 203 -0.80 -4.40 10.68
N PHE A 204 -0.23 -4.96 11.75
CA PHE A 204 0.21 -4.18 12.90
C PHE A 204 1.24 -3.13 12.47
N ASN A 205 1.28 -1.99 13.16
CA ASN A 205 2.22 -0.93 12.85
C ASN A 205 2.90 -0.42 14.13
N PRO A 206 4.24 -0.33 14.19
CA PRO A 206 4.93 0.30 15.30
C PRO A 206 5.00 1.82 15.13
N SER A 207 5.59 2.52 16.09
CA SER A 207 5.85 3.97 16.00
C SER A 207 6.91 4.36 14.95
N HIS A 208 7.72 3.41 14.50
CA HIS A 208 8.72 3.62 13.46
C HIS A 208 8.03 3.70 12.09
N LEU A 209 7.94 4.90 11.53
CA LEU A 209 7.26 5.14 10.26
C LEU A 209 7.92 4.34 9.13
N GLU A 210 7.09 3.82 8.23
CA GLU A 210 7.43 3.11 6.99
C GLU A 210 8.06 1.71 7.16
N ILE A 211 8.40 1.30 8.39
CA ILE A 211 8.97 -0.06 8.60
C ILE A 211 8.00 -1.18 8.23
N ILE A 212 6.71 -0.90 8.19
CA ILE A 212 5.67 -1.85 7.80
C ILE A 212 5.72 -2.20 6.31
N ASN A 213 6.31 -1.35 5.46
CA ASN A 213 6.32 -1.53 4.01
C ASN A 213 6.94 -2.88 3.60
N PRO A 214 8.20 -3.20 3.94
CA PRO A 214 8.78 -4.49 3.58
C PRO A 214 8.11 -5.67 4.30
N VAL A 215 7.48 -5.46 5.44
CA VAL A 215 6.71 -6.50 6.15
C VAL A 215 5.46 -6.87 5.36
N VAL A 216 4.75 -5.89 4.83
CA VAL A 216 3.58 -6.12 3.96
C VAL A 216 4.00 -6.84 2.68
N GLU A 217 5.08 -6.38 2.03
CA GLU A 217 5.60 -7.02 0.81
C GLU A 217 5.97 -8.50 1.06
N GLY A 218 6.69 -8.77 2.16
CA GLY A 218 7.03 -10.13 2.56
C GLY A 218 5.79 -10.98 2.86
N THR A 219 4.78 -10.40 3.52
CA THR A 219 3.51 -11.07 3.82
C THR A 219 2.75 -11.42 2.53
N VAL A 220 2.65 -10.46 1.61
CA VAL A 220 2.01 -10.66 0.31
C VAL A 220 2.74 -11.76 -0.46
N LYS A 221 4.07 -11.68 -0.54
CA LYS A 221 4.87 -12.69 -1.23
C LYS A 221 4.66 -14.10 -0.68
N ALA A 222 4.67 -14.25 0.65
CA ALA A 222 4.42 -15.53 1.30
C ALA A 222 3.01 -16.07 1.02
N ARG A 223 2.01 -15.20 0.97
CA ARG A 223 0.63 -15.57 0.63
C ARG A 223 0.50 -15.94 -0.86
N GLN A 224 1.11 -15.18 -1.76
CA GLN A 224 1.16 -15.50 -3.19
C GLN A 224 1.81 -16.87 -3.45
N ASP A 225 2.87 -17.22 -2.74
CA ASP A 225 3.53 -18.52 -2.88
C ASP A 225 2.61 -19.70 -2.52
N ARG A 226 1.60 -19.50 -1.64
CA ARG A 226 0.57 -20.51 -1.34
C ARG A 226 -0.39 -20.74 -2.48
N TYR A 227 -0.70 -19.70 -3.25
CA TYR A 227 -1.57 -19.79 -4.45
C TYR A 227 -0.83 -20.29 -5.69
N GLY A 228 0.52 -20.32 -5.65
CA GLY A 228 1.35 -20.82 -6.73
C GLY A 228 1.69 -19.78 -7.80
N LYS A 229 2.02 -20.25 -8.99
CA LYS A 229 2.43 -19.38 -10.10
C LYS A 229 1.27 -18.50 -10.58
N ASN A 230 1.58 -17.28 -11.03
CA ASN A 230 0.63 -16.28 -11.54
C ASN A 230 -0.33 -15.69 -10.50
N SER A 231 0.06 -15.69 -9.23
CA SER A 231 -0.73 -15.18 -8.12
C SER A 231 -0.59 -13.67 -7.84
N ALA A 232 0.04 -12.91 -8.75
CA ALA A 232 0.27 -11.47 -8.57
C ALA A 232 -1.01 -10.68 -8.27
N ASN A 233 -2.12 -11.00 -8.96
CA ASN A 233 -3.41 -10.36 -8.72
C ASN A 233 -4.24 -11.05 -7.63
N THR A 234 -3.84 -12.23 -7.18
CA THR A 234 -4.56 -12.98 -6.14
C THR A 234 -4.39 -12.35 -4.76
N VAL A 235 -3.20 -11.81 -4.47
CA VAL A 235 -2.90 -11.09 -3.22
C VAL A 235 -2.28 -9.75 -3.54
N ILE A 236 -2.92 -8.66 -3.13
CA ILE A 236 -2.58 -7.28 -3.48
C ILE A 236 -2.01 -6.54 -2.26
N PRO A 237 -0.79 -5.95 -2.34
CA PRO A 237 -0.29 -5.03 -1.33
C PRO A 237 -0.84 -3.61 -1.54
N ILE A 238 -1.23 -2.96 -0.44
CA ILE A 238 -1.60 -1.55 -0.38
C ILE A 238 -0.78 -0.91 0.73
N LEU A 239 -0.03 0.14 0.42
CA LEU A 239 0.76 0.88 1.39
C LEU A 239 0.29 2.33 1.47
N ILE A 240 -0.01 2.78 2.69
CA ILE A 240 -0.52 4.13 2.96
C ILE A 240 0.51 4.90 3.78
N HIS A 241 0.95 6.02 3.24
CA HIS A 241 2.08 6.82 3.70
C HIS A 241 1.64 8.22 4.15
N GLY A 242 2.43 8.86 5.00
CA GLY A 242 2.45 10.31 5.12
C GLY A 242 3.46 10.91 4.14
N ASP A 243 3.21 12.11 3.65
CA ASP A 243 4.05 12.78 2.64
C ASP A 243 5.52 12.94 3.06
N ALA A 244 5.75 13.43 4.27
CA ALA A 244 7.12 13.62 4.78
C ALA A 244 7.85 12.29 5.02
N ALA A 245 7.14 11.25 5.47
CA ALA A 245 7.72 9.93 5.69
C ALA A 245 8.04 9.23 4.36
N PHE A 246 7.14 9.33 3.37
CA PHE A 246 7.37 8.77 2.04
C PHE A 246 8.62 9.36 1.37
N ALA A 247 8.79 10.69 1.44
CA ALA A 247 9.95 11.36 0.89
C ALA A 247 11.24 11.11 1.68
N GLY A 248 11.16 10.99 3.03
CA GLY A 248 12.33 11.12 3.91
C GLY A 248 12.82 9.82 4.57
N GLN A 249 11.99 8.78 4.67
CA GLN A 249 12.39 7.53 5.31
C GLN A 249 13.09 6.60 4.31
N GLY A 250 14.38 6.32 4.52
CA GLY A 250 15.20 5.49 3.61
C GLY A 250 14.61 4.12 3.31
N ILE A 251 13.84 3.54 4.25
CA ILE A 251 13.17 2.24 4.04
C ILE A 251 12.15 2.26 2.89
N VAL A 252 11.58 3.41 2.55
CA VAL A 252 10.71 3.57 1.38
C VAL A 252 11.52 3.29 0.12
N MET A 253 12.68 3.94 -0.03
CA MET A 253 13.57 3.76 -1.17
C MET A 253 14.09 2.33 -1.27
N GLU A 254 14.42 1.70 -0.13
CA GLU A 254 14.85 0.30 -0.08
C GLU A 254 13.72 -0.65 -0.51
N THR A 255 12.49 -0.40 -0.07
CA THR A 255 11.30 -1.18 -0.48
C THR A 255 11.04 -1.04 -1.98
N LEU A 256 11.05 0.19 -2.50
CA LEU A 256 10.91 0.45 -3.93
C LEU A 256 12.01 -0.24 -4.75
N ASN A 257 13.26 -0.21 -4.25
CA ASN A 257 14.37 -0.86 -4.95
C ASN A 257 14.22 -2.39 -5.03
N MET A 258 13.50 -3.01 -4.11
CA MET A 258 13.17 -4.44 -4.14
C MET A 258 11.97 -4.78 -5.05
N ALA A 259 11.07 -3.85 -5.32
CA ALA A 259 9.74 -4.07 -5.89
C ALA A 259 9.72 -4.88 -7.20
N GLN A 260 10.72 -4.71 -8.07
CA GLN A 260 10.82 -5.40 -9.35
C GLN A 260 11.90 -6.49 -9.38
N THR A 261 12.56 -6.75 -8.24
CA THR A 261 13.60 -7.78 -8.19
C THR A 261 12.98 -9.18 -8.13
N ARG A 262 13.63 -10.13 -8.81
CA ARG A 262 13.11 -11.50 -9.03
C ARG A 262 12.61 -12.21 -7.76
N ALA A 263 13.28 -12.03 -6.63
CA ALA A 263 12.97 -12.74 -5.40
C ALA A 263 11.93 -12.03 -4.51
N PHE A 264 11.67 -10.74 -4.75
CA PHE A 264 10.83 -9.91 -3.88
C PHE A 264 9.55 -9.42 -4.57
N ALA A 265 9.54 -9.37 -5.91
CA ALA A 265 8.41 -8.86 -6.67
C ALA A 265 7.08 -9.49 -6.27
N THR A 266 6.09 -8.64 -5.98
CA THR A 266 4.72 -9.00 -5.59
C THR A 266 3.70 -8.70 -6.69
N GLY A 267 4.16 -8.26 -7.86
CA GLY A 267 3.28 -7.82 -8.95
C GLY A 267 2.78 -6.39 -8.77
N GLY A 268 3.58 -5.55 -8.12
CA GLY A 268 3.31 -4.14 -7.90
C GLY A 268 2.49 -3.85 -6.64
N THR A 269 2.72 -2.68 -6.10
CA THR A 269 2.07 -2.15 -4.89
C THR A 269 1.27 -0.90 -5.24
N ILE A 270 0.11 -0.75 -4.63
CA ILE A 270 -0.65 0.50 -4.70
C ILE A 270 -0.22 1.33 -3.50
N HIS A 271 0.50 2.41 -3.76
CA HIS A 271 0.92 3.38 -2.76
C HIS A 271 -0.10 4.52 -2.70
N ILE A 272 -0.51 4.89 -1.50
CA ILE A 272 -1.41 6.02 -1.25
C ILE A 272 -0.70 6.96 -0.30
N VAL A 273 -0.39 8.16 -0.74
CA VAL A 273 0.22 9.19 0.10
C VAL A 273 -0.86 10.13 0.62
N ILE A 274 -1.09 10.14 1.93
CA ILE A 274 -1.94 11.15 2.58
C ILE A 274 -1.09 12.43 2.67
N ASN A 275 -1.13 13.22 1.60
CA ASN A 275 -0.33 14.42 1.47
C ASN A 275 -1.05 15.62 2.10
N ASN A 276 -0.91 15.76 3.40
CA ASN A 276 -1.49 16.89 4.12
C ASN A 276 -0.59 18.14 4.11
N GLN A 277 0.48 18.13 3.31
CA GLN A 277 1.37 19.25 2.98
C GLN A 277 2.16 19.80 4.19
N ILE A 278 2.28 19.01 5.26
CA ILE A 278 3.04 19.36 6.45
C ILE A 278 3.62 18.12 7.12
N GLY A 279 4.94 18.06 7.27
CA GLY A 279 5.63 17.02 8.04
C GLY A 279 5.76 17.40 9.51
N PHE A 280 5.09 16.66 10.40
CA PHE A 280 5.10 16.89 11.85
C PHE A 280 4.77 18.35 12.20
N THR A 281 5.77 19.17 12.58
CA THR A 281 5.65 20.59 12.93
C THR A 281 6.62 21.46 12.13
N THR A 282 7.13 20.99 10.99
CA THR A 282 8.04 21.74 10.12
C THR A 282 7.39 23.05 9.67
N SER A 283 7.95 24.18 10.11
CA SER A 283 7.30 25.49 9.94
C SER A 283 7.51 26.10 8.57
N ASN A 284 8.62 25.77 7.89
CA ASN A 284 8.94 26.29 6.58
C ASN A 284 8.96 25.16 5.53
N PRO A 285 8.15 25.25 4.44
CA PRO A 285 8.16 24.26 3.39
C PRO A 285 9.52 24.03 2.72
N PHE A 286 10.39 25.04 2.68
CA PHE A 286 11.75 24.93 2.12
C PHE A 286 12.70 24.08 2.99
N ASP A 287 12.34 23.81 4.24
CA ASP A 287 13.08 22.92 5.14
C ASP A 287 12.60 21.47 5.05
N ALA A 288 11.52 21.21 4.30
CA ALA A 288 10.88 19.90 4.28
C ALA A 288 11.61 18.88 3.38
N ARG A 289 11.99 19.28 2.17
CA ARG A 289 12.64 18.41 1.18
C ARG A 289 13.24 19.21 0.03
N SER A 290 14.16 18.57 -0.71
CA SER A 290 14.82 19.17 -1.89
C SER A 290 13.97 19.07 -3.16
N THR A 291 13.03 18.10 -3.22
CA THR A 291 12.21 17.83 -4.40
C THR A 291 10.92 18.65 -4.40
N LEU A 292 10.32 18.81 -5.58
CA LEU A 292 9.05 19.52 -5.72
C LEU A 292 7.91 18.72 -5.06
N TYR A 293 7.85 17.42 -5.36
CA TYR A 293 6.83 16.51 -4.80
C TYR A 293 7.45 15.53 -3.81
N CYS A 294 6.66 15.12 -2.82
CA CYS A 294 7.06 14.06 -1.89
C CYS A 294 7.17 12.70 -2.61
N THR A 295 6.54 12.58 -3.76
CA THR A 295 6.46 11.36 -4.57
C THR A 295 7.61 11.18 -5.55
N ASP A 296 8.53 12.13 -5.66
CA ASP A 296 9.67 12.06 -6.60
C ASP A 296 10.54 10.79 -6.40
N VAL A 297 10.51 10.19 -5.21
CA VAL A 297 11.20 8.92 -4.93
C VAL A 297 10.67 7.76 -5.79
N ALA A 298 9.41 7.82 -6.23
CA ALA A 298 8.80 6.79 -7.08
C ALA A 298 9.38 6.74 -8.49
N ASN A 299 10.03 7.82 -8.93
CA ASN A 299 10.71 7.89 -10.21
C ASN A 299 11.87 6.88 -10.33
N MET A 300 12.46 6.44 -9.19
CA MET A 300 13.49 5.39 -9.17
C MET A 300 13.06 4.11 -9.90
N ILE A 301 11.80 3.75 -9.77
CA ILE A 301 11.25 2.51 -10.34
C ILE A 301 10.29 2.78 -11.51
N GLN A 302 10.26 4.01 -11.99
CA GLN A 302 9.38 4.46 -13.08
C GLN A 302 7.90 4.21 -12.79
N ALA A 303 7.48 4.36 -11.53
CA ALA A 303 6.08 4.26 -11.16
C ALA A 303 5.33 5.53 -11.59
N PRO A 304 4.13 5.42 -12.19
CA PRO A 304 3.29 6.58 -12.43
C PRO A 304 2.77 7.15 -11.11
N VAL A 305 2.64 8.47 -11.07
CA VAL A 305 2.06 9.19 -9.93
C VAL A 305 0.81 9.92 -10.38
N PHE A 306 -0.28 9.72 -9.66
CA PHE A 306 -1.54 10.43 -9.85
C PHE A 306 -1.77 11.35 -8.65
N HIS A 307 -1.53 12.64 -8.85
CA HIS A 307 -1.87 13.66 -7.87
C HIS A 307 -3.35 13.99 -7.99
N VAL A 308 -4.06 14.01 -6.89
CA VAL A 308 -5.49 14.30 -6.91
C VAL A 308 -5.88 15.19 -5.74
N ASN A 309 -6.73 16.19 -6.01
CA ASN A 309 -7.31 17.02 -4.98
C ASN A 309 -8.28 16.20 -4.13
N GLY A 310 -7.97 16.05 -2.83
CA GLY A 310 -8.80 15.32 -1.87
C GLY A 310 -10.19 15.91 -1.62
N ASP A 311 -10.42 17.16 -2.02
CA ASP A 311 -11.73 17.81 -1.96
C ASP A 311 -12.61 17.52 -3.19
N ASP A 312 -12.11 16.73 -4.17
CA ASP A 312 -12.88 16.23 -5.30
C ASP A 312 -13.02 14.69 -5.25
N PRO A 313 -14.07 14.16 -4.59
CA PRO A 313 -14.25 12.72 -4.45
C PRO A 313 -14.45 11.97 -5.78
N GLU A 314 -15.01 12.65 -6.81
CA GLU A 314 -15.21 12.04 -8.12
C GLU A 314 -13.87 11.88 -8.86
N ALA A 315 -12.98 12.86 -8.81
CA ALA A 315 -11.61 12.77 -9.31
C ALA A 315 -10.79 11.70 -8.56
N VAL A 316 -10.94 11.66 -7.23
CA VAL A 316 -10.30 10.62 -6.39
C VAL A 316 -10.74 9.22 -6.79
N LEU A 317 -12.04 9.01 -7.03
CA LEU A 317 -12.57 7.74 -7.51
C LEU A 317 -11.94 7.33 -8.84
N PHE A 318 -11.85 8.27 -9.79
CA PHE A 318 -11.26 8.02 -11.11
C PHE A 318 -9.80 7.57 -11.02
N VAL A 319 -8.95 8.29 -10.29
CA VAL A 319 -7.54 7.91 -10.14
C VAL A 319 -7.37 6.60 -9.39
N THR A 320 -8.26 6.31 -8.43
CA THR A 320 -8.28 5.03 -7.70
C THR A 320 -8.53 3.86 -8.64
N GLN A 321 -9.54 3.98 -9.51
CA GLN A 321 -9.84 2.96 -10.51
C GLN A 321 -8.69 2.79 -11.51
N MET A 322 -8.09 3.89 -11.91
CA MET A 322 -6.94 3.88 -12.82
C MET A 322 -5.72 3.20 -12.20
N ALA A 323 -5.47 3.43 -10.91
CA ALA A 323 -4.34 2.85 -10.20
C ALA A 323 -4.46 1.31 -10.08
N ILE A 324 -5.60 0.79 -9.67
CA ILE A 324 -5.79 -0.66 -9.57
C ILE A 324 -5.78 -1.35 -10.93
N ASP A 325 -6.38 -0.72 -11.96
CA ASP A 325 -6.36 -1.25 -13.34
C ASP A 325 -4.92 -1.28 -13.90
N TYR A 326 -4.13 -0.24 -13.63
CA TYR A 326 -2.72 -0.16 -14.00
C TYR A 326 -1.92 -1.30 -13.35
N ARG A 327 -2.02 -1.41 -12.03
CA ARG A 327 -1.34 -2.44 -11.25
C ARG A 327 -1.69 -3.84 -11.75
N ALA A 328 -2.97 -4.11 -11.96
CA ALA A 328 -3.45 -5.42 -12.41
C ALA A 328 -2.96 -5.76 -13.83
N LYS A 329 -2.86 -4.76 -14.70
CA LYS A 329 -2.44 -4.95 -16.10
C LYS A 329 -0.94 -5.11 -16.25
N PHE A 330 -0.15 -4.28 -15.55
CA PHE A 330 1.29 -4.20 -15.77
C PHE A 330 2.12 -4.87 -14.68
N ASN A 331 1.51 -5.29 -13.57
CA ASN A 331 2.18 -5.86 -12.41
C ASN A 331 3.34 -4.98 -11.91
N LYS A 332 3.08 -3.67 -11.82
CA LYS A 332 4.03 -2.64 -11.38
C LYS A 332 3.40 -1.74 -10.33
N ASP A 333 4.25 -1.07 -9.57
CA ASP A 333 3.84 -0.11 -8.56
C ASP A 333 3.20 1.13 -9.17
N VAL A 334 2.28 1.73 -8.43
CA VAL A 334 1.58 2.97 -8.77
C VAL A 334 1.36 3.80 -7.52
N VAL A 335 1.44 5.11 -7.65
CA VAL A 335 1.28 6.04 -6.53
C VAL A 335 0.05 6.91 -6.74
N ILE A 336 -0.80 7.00 -5.73
CA ILE A 336 -1.87 7.99 -5.59
C ILE A 336 -1.38 9.01 -4.57
N ASP A 337 -1.15 10.25 -4.99
CA ASP A 337 -0.85 11.37 -4.11
C ASP A 337 -2.16 12.10 -3.77
N LEU A 338 -2.75 11.76 -2.64
CA LEU A 338 -3.97 12.38 -2.15
C LEU A 338 -3.63 13.71 -1.50
N ILE A 339 -3.69 14.80 -2.27
CA ILE A 339 -3.41 16.15 -1.79
C ILE A 339 -4.58 16.63 -0.95
N CYS A 340 -4.33 16.79 0.32
CA CYS A 340 -5.35 17.12 1.32
C CYS A 340 -4.78 18.09 2.37
N TYR A 341 -5.46 18.22 3.49
CA TYR A 341 -4.99 19.03 4.62
C TYR A 341 -5.16 18.24 5.92
N ARG A 342 -4.60 18.75 6.99
CA ARG A 342 -4.70 18.20 8.34
C ARG A 342 -5.46 19.18 9.22
N ARG A 343 -6.71 18.87 9.54
CA ARG A 343 -7.56 19.80 10.33
C ARG A 343 -7.10 19.94 11.78
N ARG A 344 -6.66 18.84 12.39
CA ARG A 344 -6.09 18.84 13.74
C ARG A 344 -4.56 18.98 13.68
N GLY A 345 -3.88 19.07 14.82
CA GLY A 345 -2.42 19.05 14.89
C GLY A 345 -1.81 17.72 14.43
N HIS A 346 -0.52 17.55 14.69
CA HIS A 346 0.14 16.26 14.43
C HIS A 346 -0.59 15.13 15.16
N ASN A 347 -1.05 15.40 16.37
CA ASN A 347 -2.04 14.62 17.11
C ASN A 347 -2.97 15.59 17.86
N GLU A 348 -3.95 15.07 18.60
CA GLU A 348 -4.99 15.85 19.26
C GLU A 348 -4.52 16.66 20.48
N ALA A 349 -3.28 16.46 20.92
CA ALA A 349 -2.64 17.27 21.97
C ALA A 349 -1.76 18.40 21.40
N ASP A 350 -1.62 18.48 20.07
CA ASP A 350 -0.81 19.50 19.38
C ASP A 350 -1.69 20.69 18.95
N GLU A 351 -1.20 21.93 19.15
CA GLU A 351 -1.83 23.15 18.65
C GLU A 351 -1.06 23.67 17.42
N PRO A 352 -1.51 23.31 16.22
CA PRO A 352 -0.74 23.54 15.00
C PRO A 352 -0.64 25.00 14.58
N ALA A 353 -1.55 25.87 15.05
CA ALA A 353 -1.50 27.29 14.75
C ALA A 353 -0.26 27.99 15.34
N THR A 354 0.40 27.37 16.33
CA THR A 354 1.64 27.90 16.92
C THR A 354 2.81 27.93 15.93
N THR A 355 2.83 26.99 14.98
CA THR A 355 3.91 26.88 13.97
C THR A 355 3.44 27.21 12.55
N GLN A 356 2.16 27.02 12.22
CA GLN A 356 1.56 27.28 10.90
C GLN A 356 0.32 28.20 10.99
N PRO A 357 0.42 29.42 11.49
CA PRO A 357 -0.76 30.26 11.72
C PRO A 357 -1.54 30.60 10.45
N MET A 358 -0.84 30.88 9.34
CA MET A 358 -1.48 31.23 8.06
C MET A 358 -2.17 30.03 7.40
N MET A 359 -1.56 28.84 7.49
CA MET A 359 -2.15 27.59 6.98
C MET A 359 -3.44 27.28 7.76
N TYR A 360 -3.39 27.29 9.09
CA TYR A 360 -4.54 26.94 9.91
C TYR A 360 -5.64 27.99 9.91
N LYS A 361 -5.32 29.26 9.67
CA LYS A 361 -6.34 30.27 9.37
C LYS A 361 -7.18 29.90 8.15
N LYS A 362 -6.53 29.39 7.07
CA LYS A 362 -7.23 28.89 5.89
C LYS A 362 -8.01 27.61 6.18
N ILE A 363 -7.35 26.61 6.80
CA ILE A 363 -7.96 25.31 7.10
C ILE A 363 -9.22 25.46 7.96
N ASN A 364 -9.17 26.33 8.98
CA ASN A 364 -10.32 26.58 9.87
C ASN A 364 -11.49 27.26 9.16
N ALA A 365 -11.23 27.98 8.07
CA ALA A 365 -12.27 28.63 7.26
C ALA A 365 -12.85 27.68 6.18
N LEU A 366 -12.23 26.51 5.93
CA LEU A 366 -12.71 25.57 4.93
C LEU A 366 -13.93 24.80 5.45
N THR A 367 -14.94 24.70 4.60
CA THR A 367 -16.01 23.71 4.71
C THR A 367 -15.44 22.32 4.48
N THR A 368 -15.93 21.30 5.18
CA THR A 368 -15.42 19.93 5.02
C THR A 368 -15.77 19.34 3.64
N THR A 369 -14.95 18.43 3.15
CA THR A 369 -15.19 17.72 1.88
C THR A 369 -16.56 17.04 1.87
N CYS A 370 -16.96 16.43 2.98
CA CYS A 370 -18.25 15.78 3.15
C CYS A 370 -19.42 16.79 2.95
N GLN A 371 -19.32 17.94 3.61
CA GLN A 371 -20.37 18.98 3.51
C GLN A 371 -20.40 19.57 2.10
N GLN A 372 -19.26 19.96 1.51
CA GLN A 372 -19.19 20.50 0.15
C GLN A 372 -19.77 19.53 -0.87
N TYR A 373 -19.45 18.24 -0.75
CA TYR A 373 -19.96 17.24 -1.68
C TYR A 373 -21.47 17.00 -1.50
N GLY A 374 -21.97 16.97 -0.26
CA GLY A 374 -23.40 16.89 0.04
C GLY A 374 -24.18 18.06 -0.59
N GLU A 375 -23.70 19.30 -0.39
CA GLU A 375 -24.29 20.51 -1.00
C GLU A 375 -24.29 20.44 -2.54
N ASN A 376 -23.21 19.92 -3.15
CA ASN A 376 -23.11 19.71 -4.60
C ASN A 376 -24.17 18.72 -5.10
N LEU A 377 -24.41 17.60 -4.40
CA LEU A 377 -25.43 16.62 -4.78
C LEU A 377 -26.85 17.19 -4.65
N VAL A 378 -27.09 18.05 -3.67
CA VAL A 378 -28.38 18.77 -3.54
C VAL A 378 -28.55 19.76 -4.69
N GLN A 379 -27.53 20.54 -5.04
CA GLN A 379 -27.57 21.48 -6.19
C GLN A 379 -27.81 20.74 -7.52
N LYS A 380 -27.26 19.54 -7.67
CA LYS A 380 -27.49 18.67 -8.84
C LYS A 380 -28.86 17.95 -8.81
N ASN A 381 -29.69 18.17 -7.80
CA ASN A 381 -30.97 17.48 -7.58
C ASN A 381 -30.86 15.95 -7.50
N ILE A 382 -29.73 15.42 -7.06
CA ILE A 382 -29.50 13.98 -6.82
C ILE A 382 -30.04 13.59 -5.44
N LEU A 383 -29.89 14.47 -4.45
CA LEU A 383 -30.42 14.31 -3.09
C LEU A 383 -31.12 15.59 -2.64
N THR A 384 -31.94 15.49 -1.60
CA THR A 384 -32.47 16.63 -0.85
C THR A 384 -31.63 16.88 0.42
N GLU A 385 -31.69 18.08 0.96
CA GLU A 385 -31.02 18.39 2.25
C GLU A 385 -31.49 17.46 3.38
N ALA A 386 -32.79 17.13 3.42
CA ALA A 386 -33.32 16.19 4.40
C ALA A 386 -32.67 14.80 4.27
N GLN A 387 -32.52 14.28 3.06
CA GLN A 387 -31.86 12.98 2.83
C GLN A 387 -30.40 13.00 3.28
N VAL A 388 -29.66 14.09 3.05
CA VAL A 388 -28.27 14.21 3.52
C VAL A 388 -28.22 14.25 5.06
N GLN A 389 -29.16 14.95 5.70
CA GLN A 389 -29.27 14.97 7.17
C GLN A 389 -29.62 13.59 7.74
N ASP A 390 -30.60 12.90 7.14
CA ASP A 390 -31.00 11.55 7.55
C ASP A 390 -29.82 10.56 7.44
N MET A 391 -29.01 10.64 6.39
CA MET A 391 -27.81 9.79 6.23
C MET A 391 -26.78 10.05 7.33
N ASN A 392 -26.55 11.32 7.67
CA ASN A 392 -25.65 11.68 8.79
C ASN A 392 -26.18 11.16 10.14
N GLN A 393 -27.47 11.33 10.39
CA GLN A 393 -28.08 10.89 11.64
C GLN A 393 -28.05 9.36 11.76
N ALA A 394 -28.39 8.63 10.71
CA ALA A 394 -28.35 7.17 10.69
C ALA A 394 -26.95 6.63 11.01
N TYR A 395 -25.89 7.26 10.50
CA TYR A 395 -24.54 6.85 10.84
C TYR A 395 -24.20 7.11 12.32
N GLN A 396 -24.61 8.25 12.88
CA GLN A 396 -24.41 8.55 14.31
C GLN A 396 -25.18 7.58 15.20
N ASP A 397 -26.42 7.23 14.85
CA ASP A 397 -27.25 6.29 15.61
C ASP A 397 -26.59 4.91 15.72
N LEU A 398 -25.98 4.43 14.62
CA LEU A 398 -25.21 3.17 14.61
C LEU A 398 -23.98 3.24 15.53
N LEU A 399 -23.24 4.37 15.53
CA LEU A 399 -22.11 4.55 16.44
C LEU A 399 -22.55 4.60 17.91
N ASP A 400 -23.65 5.29 18.21
CA ASP A 400 -24.20 5.38 19.57
C ASP A 400 -24.69 3.99 20.07
N ALA A 401 -25.23 3.17 19.15
CA ALA A 401 -25.59 1.79 19.43
C ALA A 401 -24.39 0.85 19.55
N GLY A 402 -23.19 1.29 19.11
CA GLY A 402 -21.98 0.48 19.06
C GLY A 402 -22.04 -0.61 18.01
N GLU A 403 -22.86 -0.43 16.98
CA GLU A 403 -23.04 -1.37 15.88
C GLU A 403 -21.97 -1.21 14.79
N ASN A 404 -21.83 -2.26 13.97
CA ASN A 404 -20.91 -2.22 12.84
C ASN A 404 -21.41 -1.26 11.75
N VAL A 405 -20.57 -0.34 11.34
CA VAL A 405 -20.85 0.69 10.33
C VAL A 405 -20.19 0.42 8.98
N SER A 406 -19.33 -0.60 8.89
CA SER A 406 -18.70 -1.00 7.63
C SER A 406 -19.64 -1.82 6.75
N ARG A 407 -19.17 -2.21 5.58
CA ARG A 407 -19.83 -3.26 4.80
C ARG A 407 -20.02 -4.53 5.65
N PRO A 408 -21.04 -5.34 5.35
CA PRO A 408 -21.24 -6.60 6.04
C PRO A 408 -19.98 -7.47 6.01
N ILE A 409 -19.56 -7.92 7.19
CA ILE A 409 -18.46 -8.86 7.34
C ILE A 409 -18.99 -10.26 7.18
N LEU A 410 -18.32 -11.05 6.35
CA LEU A 410 -18.66 -12.44 6.14
C LEU A 410 -18.06 -13.28 7.28
N ASP A 411 -18.93 -14.00 8.01
CA ASP A 411 -18.51 -14.92 9.06
C ASP A 411 -18.00 -16.25 8.47
N LYS A 412 -16.96 -16.15 7.64
CA LYS A 412 -16.26 -17.31 7.08
C LYS A 412 -14.82 -17.26 7.54
N GLY A 413 -14.44 -18.22 8.38
CA GLY A 413 -13.07 -18.31 8.87
C GLY A 413 -12.05 -18.30 7.72
N TYR A 414 -10.96 -17.57 7.91
CA TYR A 414 -9.82 -17.57 6.99
C TYR A 414 -9.14 -18.94 7.04
N SER A 415 -9.00 -19.61 5.90
CA SER A 415 -8.56 -21.02 5.83
C SER A 415 -7.17 -21.27 6.43
N TYR A 416 -6.31 -20.24 6.43
CA TYR A 416 -4.95 -20.34 6.98
C TYR A 416 -4.83 -19.97 8.46
N SER A 417 -5.87 -19.48 9.12
CA SER A 417 -5.85 -19.18 10.56
C SER A 417 -5.50 -20.40 11.41
N LYS A 418 -6.00 -21.56 11.02
CA LYS A 418 -5.74 -22.86 11.69
C LYS A 418 -4.25 -23.26 11.75
N LEU A 419 -3.40 -22.70 10.88
CA LEU A 419 -1.96 -22.96 10.92
C LEU A 419 -1.30 -22.41 12.18
N TRP A 420 -1.87 -21.39 12.78
CA TRP A 420 -1.35 -20.72 13.97
C TRP A 420 -1.85 -21.31 15.28
N ASP A 421 -2.96 -22.07 15.27
CA ASP A 421 -3.63 -22.59 16.48
C ASP A 421 -2.68 -23.38 17.39
N LYS A 422 -1.76 -24.14 16.80
CA LYS A 422 -0.76 -24.91 17.55
C LYS A 422 0.33 -24.06 18.22
N PHE A 423 0.47 -22.77 17.84
CA PHE A 423 1.48 -21.85 18.37
C PHE A 423 0.89 -20.82 19.33
N ILE A 424 -0.41 -20.61 19.32
CA ILE A 424 -1.11 -19.64 20.17
C ILE A 424 -1.03 -20.10 21.63
N ASN A 425 -0.83 -19.15 22.54
CA ASN A 425 -0.77 -19.39 24.00
C ASN A 425 0.38 -20.32 24.45
N LYS A 426 1.47 -20.37 23.70
CA LYS A 426 2.69 -21.07 24.12
C LYS A 426 3.66 -20.09 24.77
N ASP A 427 4.28 -20.51 25.87
CA ASP A 427 5.38 -19.75 26.47
C ASP A 427 6.63 -19.88 25.57
N TRP A 428 7.21 -18.75 25.17
CA TRP A 428 8.40 -18.73 24.32
C TRP A 428 9.64 -19.36 24.99
N ARG A 429 9.62 -19.51 26.32
CA ARG A 429 10.66 -20.16 27.14
C ARG A 429 10.50 -21.68 27.22
N THR A 430 9.45 -22.23 26.64
CA THR A 430 9.23 -23.68 26.64
C THR A 430 10.43 -24.38 26.01
N GLU A 431 11.07 -25.26 26.77
CA GLU A 431 12.18 -26.07 26.26
C GLU A 431 11.70 -26.97 25.12
N HIS A 432 12.53 -27.07 24.10
CA HIS A 432 12.28 -27.92 22.94
C HIS A 432 13.55 -28.64 22.53
N ASP A 433 13.42 -29.94 22.22
CA ASP A 433 14.55 -30.75 21.75
C ASP A 433 14.83 -30.43 20.28
N THR A 434 15.96 -29.78 20.02
CA THR A 434 16.39 -29.40 18.66
C THR A 434 17.44 -30.36 18.08
N ARG A 435 17.74 -31.48 18.76
CA ARG A 435 18.69 -32.48 18.28
C ARG A 435 18.17 -33.18 17.02
N VAL A 436 19.09 -33.41 16.09
CA VAL A 436 18.79 -34.15 14.86
C VAL A 436 19.63 -35.43 14.82
N PRO A 437 19.04 -36.59 14.50
CA PRO A 437 19.78 -37.85 14.36
C PRO A 437 20.94 -37.74 13.37
N LEU A 438 22.09 -38.30 13.72
CA LEU A 438 23.31 -38.22 12.90
C LEU A 438 23.10 -38.77 11.48
N GLU A 439 22.33 -39.84 11.36
CA GLU A 439 21.98 -40.42 10.04
C GLU A 439 21.26 -39.45 9.14
N ARG A 440 20.34 -38.65 9.71
CA ARG A 440 19.61 -37.61 8.98
C ARG A 440 20.57 -36.50 8.50
N LEU A 441 21.49 -36.07 9.34
CA LEU A 441 22.52 -35.08 8.96
C LEU A 441 23.42 -35.61 7.84
N ARG A 442 23.84 -36.88 7.92
CA ARG A 442 24.64 -37.53 6.86
C ARG A 442 23.86 -37.62 5.53
N PHE A 443 22.58 -37.95 5.61
CA PHE A 443 21.70 -37.97 4.43
C PHE A 443 21.60 -36.58 3.82
N CYS A 444 21.29 -35.54 4.60
CA CYS A 444 21.22 -34.15 4.12
C CYS A 444 22.54 -33.71 3.47
N ASN A 445 23.68 -34.02 4.09
CA ASN A 445 24.98 -33.71 3.50
C ASN A 445 25.19 -34.43 2.17
N THR A 446 24.84 -35.71 2.08
CA THR A 446 25.00 -36.50 0.84
C THR A 446 24.17 -35.91 -0.31
N GLN A 447 22.92 -35.50 -0.02
CA GLN A 447 22.07 -34.88 -1.03
C GLN A 447 22.60 -33.50 -1.46
N SER A 448 23.03 -32.66 -0.50
CA SER A 448 23.59 -31.33 -0.79
C SER A 448 24.95 -31.36 -1.52
N GLN A 449 25.58 -32.53 -1.64
CA GLN A 449 26.82 -32.71 -2.39
C GLN A 449 26.60 -33.17 -3.84
N ARG A 450 25.36 -33.46 -4.23
CA ARG A 450 25.05 -33.86 -5.60
C ARG A 450 25.17 -32.68 -6.54
N LEU A 451 25.88 -32.87 -7.63
CA LEU A 451 26.05 -31.88 -8.67
C LEU A 451 25.46 -32.41 -10.00
N PRO A 452 24.94 -31.56 -10.86
CA PRO A 452 24.59 -31.95 -12.24
C PRO A 452 25.79 -32.50 -13.01
N ALA A 453 25.53 -33.35 -14.02
CA ALA A 453 26.58 -33.86 -14.88
C ALA A 453 27.29 -32.69 -15.58
N GLY A 454 28.62 -32.73 -15.61
CA GLY A 454 29.43 -31.67 -16.22
C GLY A 454 29.53 -30.38 -15.43
N PHE A 455 29.11 -30.37 -14.17
CA PHE A 455 29.21 -29.19 -13.33
C PHE A 455 30.60 -29.09 -12.69
N GLU A 456 31.35 -28.05 -13.03
CA GLU A 456 32.69 -27.79 -12.49
C GLU A 456 32.68 -26.72 -11.41
N LEU A 457 33.21 -27.08 -10.22
CA LEU A 457 33.33 -26.17 -9.11
C LEU A 457 34.65 -25.41 -9.12
N HIS A 458 34.62 -24.15 -8.72
CA HIS A 458 35.85 -23.43 -8.41
C HIS A 458 36.67 -24.20 -7.34
N PRO A 459 38.02 -24.34 -7.47
CA PRO A 459 38.83 -25.16 -6.55
C PRO A 459 38.65 -24.86 -5.06
N ARG A 460 38.50 -23.59 -4.69
CA ARG A 460 38.21 -23.19 -3.30
C ARG A 460 36.88 -23.72 -2.81
N VAL A 461 35.83 -23.69 -3.65
CA VAL A 461 34.49 -24.19 -3.31
C VAL A 461 34.53 -25.71 -3.22
N ALA A 462 35.20 -26.39 -4.15
CA ALA A 462 35.42 -27.84 -4.10
C ALA A 462 36.06 -28.27 -2.79
N LYS A 463 37.05 -27.50 -2.28
CA LYS A 463 37.68 -27.75 -1.00
C LYS A 463 36.72 -27.62 0.19
N ILE A 464 35.84 -26.62 0.18
CA ILE A 464 34.78 -26.46 1.20
C ILE A 464 33.86 -27.69 1.18
N MET A 465 33.44 -28.13 0.01
CA MET A 465 32.55 -29.29 -0.15
C MET A 465 33.25 -30.58 0.33
N GLU A 466 34.56 -30.75 0.09
CA GLU A 466 35.37 -31.85 0.63
C GLU A 466 35.40 -31.80 2.17
N ASN A 467 35.64 -30.61 2.75
CA ASN A 467 35.67 -30.45 4.19
C ASN A 467 34.31 -30.79 4.83
N ARG A 468 33.20 -30.39 4.21
CA ARG A 468 31.85 -30.75 4.68
C ARG A 468 31.60 -32.26 4.68
N ARG A 469 32.17 -33.03 3.71
CA ARG A 469 32.12 -34.49 3.75
C ARG A 469 32.88 -35.03 4.96
N LYS A 470 34.05 -34.46 5.28
CA LYS A 470 34.84 -34.86 6.47
C LYS A 470 34.10 -34.52 7.77
N MET A 471 33.44 -33.35 7.84
CA MET A 471 32.61 -32.95 8.98
C MET A 471 31.43 -33.93 9.17
N ALA A 472 30.71 -34.27 8.12
CA ALA A 472 29.59 -35.22 8.18
C ALA A 472 30.05 -36.64 8.57
N ALA A 473 31.26 -37.01 8.21
CA ALA A 473 31.86 -38.29 8.60
C ALA A 473 32.43 -38.31 10.05
N GLY A 474 32.48 -37.15 10.72
CA GLY A 474 33.10 -37.00 12.06
C GLY A 474 34.63 -36.94 12.04
N ALA A 475 35.24 -36.82 10.85
CA ALA A 475 36.71 -36.74 10.68
C ALA A 475 37.25 -35.30 10.84
N MET A 476 36.37 -34.33 11.03
CA MET A 476 36.69 -32.91 11.20
C MET A 476 35.63 -32.24 12.08
N PRO A 477 35.99 -31.29 12.98
CA PRO A 477 35.01 -30.49 13.70
C PRO A 477 34.11 -29.69 12.78
N LEU A 478 32.82 -29.49 13.17
CA LEU A 478 31.86 -28.72 12.42
C LEU A 478 32.22 -27.22 12.42
N ASP A 479 32.11 -26.57 11.28
CA ASP A 479 32.11 -25.11 11.18
C ASP A 479 30.69 -24.54 11.10
N TRP A 480 30.56 -23.24 11.29
CA TRP A 480 29.27 -22.53 11.23
C TRP A 480 28.59 -22.63 9.86
N GLY A 481 29.40 -22.61 8.78
CA GLY A 481 28.85 -22.71 7.41
C GLY A 481 28.23 -24.07 7.15
N PHE A 482 28.82 -25.15 7.65
CA PHE A 482 28.25 -26.49 7.55
C PHE A 482 27.01 -26.65 8.44
N ALA A 483 27.08 -26.22 9.71
CA ALA A 483 25.97 -26.31 10.66
C ALA A 483 24.72 -25.54 10.13
N GLU A 484 24.92 -24.34 9.60
CA GLU A 484 23.89 -23.52 8.97
C GLU A 484 23.23 -24.25 7.78
N ASN A 485 24.02 -24.81 6.88
CA ASN A 485 23.48 -25.56 5.73
C ASN A 485 22.69 -26.80 6.17
N MET A 486 23.14 -27.50 7.21
CA MET A 486 22.42 -28.66 7.75
C MET A 486 21.12 -28.26 8.44
N ALA A 487 21.09 -27.13 9.14
CA ALA A 487 19.86 -26.60 9.71
C ALA A 487 18.81 -26.31 8.60
N TYR A 488 19.22 -25.66 7.51
CA TYR A 488 18.30 -25.45 6.38
C TYR A 488 17.83 -26.75 5.75
N ALA A 489 18.74 -27.68 5.52
CA ALA A 489 18.41 -28.96 4.90
C ALA A 489 17.44 -29.80 5.75
N THR A 490 17.61 -29.82 7.05
CA THR A 490 16.70 -30.54 7.97
C THR A 490 15.33 -29.91 8.05
N LEU A 491 15.23 -28.57 8.04
CA LEU A 491 13.95 -27.87 7.98
C LEU A 491 13.22 -28.16 6.66
N LEU A 492 13.92 -28.16 5.53
CA LEU A 492 13.34 -28.50 4.23
C LEU A 492 12.80 -29.94 4.19
N MET A 493 13.51 -30.89 4.80
CA MET A 493 13.02 -32.28 4.94
C MET A 493 11.73 -32.36 5.76
N ASP A 494 11.55 -31.47 6.72
CA ASP A 494 10.33 -31.35 7.52
C ASP A 494 9.26 -30.47 6.83
N GLN A 495 9.47 -30.16 5.54
CA GLN A 495 8.58 -29.33 4.71
C GLN A 495 8.42 -27.88 5.19
N TYR A 496 9.37 -27.35 5.93
CA TYR A 496 9.46 -25.95 6.24
C TYR A 496 10.32 -25.22 5.19
N ASN A 497 9.70 -24.31 4.46
CA ASN A 497 10.42 -23.49 3.48
C ASN A 497 11.39 -22.54 4.19
N VAL A 498 12.59 -22.40 3.65
CA VAL A 498 13.61 -21.45 4.11
C VAL A 498 13.73 -20.30 3.12
N ARG A 499 13.58 -19.08 3.61
CA ARG A 499 13.83 -17.85 2.84
C ARG A 499 14.96 -17.08 3.48
N LEU A 500 16.09 -17.03 2.79
CA LEU A 500 17.27 -16.29 3.21
C LEU A 500 17.44 -15.05 2.34
N VAL A 501 17.49 -13.89 2.95
CA VAL A 501 17.52 -12.58 2.28
C VAL A 501 18.67 -11.74 2.79
N GLY A 502 19.32 -11.02 1.91
CA GLY A 502 20.40 -10.08 2.18
C GLY A 502 21.44 -10.07 1.07
N GLN A 503 22.46 -9.22 1.22
CA GLN A 503 23.62 -9.23 0.34
C GLN A 503 24.43 -10.52 0.58
N ASP A 504 25.14 -11.00 -0.42
CA ASP A 504 26.03 -12.18 -0.33
C ASP A 504 25.37 -13.48 0.17
N VAL A 505 24.03 -13.58 0.19
CA VAL A 505 23.35 -14.75 0.78
C VAL A 505 23.75 -16.07 0.13
N GLY A 506 24.01 -16.07 -1.16
CA GLY A 506 24.39 -17.29 -1.90
C GLY A 506 25.74 -17.83 -1.49
N ARG A 507 26.72 -16.97 -1.28
CA ARG A 507 28.09 -17.29 -0.91
C ARG A 507 28.34 -17.23 0.60
N GLY A 508 27.71 -16.27 1.25
CA GLY A 508 27.99 -15.80 2.60
C GLY A 508 29.14 -14.77 2.63
N THR A 509 28.98 -13.71 3.45
CA THR A 509 29.97 -12.62 3.53
C THR A 509 31.38 -13.12 3.85
N PHE A 510 31.50 -14.13 4.70
CA PHE A 510 32.78 -14.74 5.12
C PHE A 510 33.23 -15.92 4.23
N PHE A 511 32.67 -16.04 3.02
CA PHE A 511 32.97 -17.15 2.11
C PHE A 511 32.65 -18.55 2.71
N HIS A 512 31.62 -18.62 3.55
CA HIS A 512 31.32 -19.79 4.39
C HIS A 512 30.10 -20.59 3.93
N ARG A 513 29.11 -19.94 3.29
CA ARG A 513 27.80 -20.58 3.04
C ARG A 513 27.79 -21.41 1.78
N HIS A 514 28.10 -20.83 0.63
CA HIS A 514 28.05 -21.47 -0.68
C HIS A 514 26.83 -22.38 -0.86
N ILE A 515 25.63 -21.81 -0.62
CA ILE A 515 24.36 -22.50 -0.86
C ILE A 515 23.95 -22.41 -2.34
N ILE A 516 24.48 -21.42 -3.05
CA ILE A 516 24.41 -21.30 -4.50
C ILE A 516 25.81 -21.60 -5.03
N LEU A 517 25.89 -22.61 -5.90
CA LEU A 517 27.11 -23.02 -6.60
C LEU A 517 27.09 -22.50 -8.03
N HIS A 518 28.25 -22.15 -8.55
CA HIS A 518 28.39 -21.64 -9.92
C HIS A 518 29.30 -22.54 -10.75
N ASN A 519 28.81 -22.97 -11.91
CA ASN A 519 29.58 -23.80 -12.84
C ASN A 519 30.67 -22.95 -13.52
N GLN A 520 31.91 -23.36 -13.39
CA GLN A 520 33.05 -22.62 -13.95
C GLN A 520 33.14 -22.70 -15.47
N LEU A 521 32.42 -23.62 -16.11
CA LEU A 521 32.42 -23.76 -17.57
C LEU A 521 31.48 -22.79 -18.29
N ASN A 522 30.31 -22.50 -17.68
CA ASN A 522 29.25 -21.76 -18.36
C ASN A 522 28.55 -20.71 -17.49
N GLY A 523 28.93 -20.59 -16.18
CA GLY A 523 28.36 -19.64 -15.25
C GLY A 523 26.99 -20.03 -14.66
N ASP A 524 26.44 -21.18 -14.98
CA ASP A 524 25.15 -21.64 -14.45
C ASP A 524 25.16 -21.72 -12.92
N ALA A 525 24.08 -21.28 -12.31
CA ALA A 525 23.87 -21.35 -10.88
C ALA A 525 23.05 -22.59 -10.50
N TYR A 526 23.48 -23.30 -9.46
CA TYR A 526 22.82 -24.48 -8.93
C TYR A 526 22.65 -24.39 -7.40
N ILE A 527 21.49 -24.77 -6.89
CA ILE A 527 21.17 -24.76 -5.46
C ILE A 527 20.89 -26.22 -5.03
N PRO A 528 21.87 -26.94 -4.48
CA PRO A 528 21.74 -28.38 -4.18
C PRO A 528 20.55 -28.72 -3.28
N ILE A 529 20.27 -27.89 -2.28
CA ILE A 529 19.19 -28.15 -1.31
C ILE A 529 17.76 -27.90 -1.86
N LYS A 530 17.61 -27.49 -3.13
CA LYS A 530 16.31 -27.39 -3.80
C LYS A 530 15.85 -28.71 -4.43
N HIS A 531 16.74 -29.67 -4.54
CA HIS A 531 16.55 -30.96 -5.19
C HIS A 531 16.78 -32.10 -4.20
#